data_94832bc0f8017fc1b929df999fa8d287
#
_entry.id   94832bc0f8017fc1b929df999fa8d287
#
_cell.length_a   1.000
_cell.length_b   1.000
_cell.length_c   1.000
_cell.angle_alpha   90.00
_cell.angle_beta   90.00
_cell.angle_gamma   90.00
#
_symmetry.space_group_name_H-M   'P 1'
#
loop_
_entity.id
_entity.type
_entity.pdbx_description
1 polymer ?
#
loop_
_entity_poly.entity_id
_entity_poly.type
_entity_poly.pdbx_seq_one_letter_code
_entity_poly.pdbx_strand_id
1 'polypeptide(L)'
;IGFINGNRPGKTVLMDGHIDNVDVIDEAEWKHAPFGGEICDGKIYGRGASDMKGSVTAMIAAAGDFAEECGRDFAGRICVSGTVEEECFEGVSSREVSKFVKPDYVIIGEATTTTVKIGQRGRAEVVVETEGISCHSSNPQKGVNAVYHMMAVIEEIRKIVPNTHPILGKGILELTDIMSLPYPGASVLPALCRATFDRRTLVGEDESTILGQVEEAIARAAYKVPGLKARVYLADGKAECWTGETIVAKRYFPAWVIDEKCGFVQKALKGLKDAGIEAEVSHFDFCTNGSHFCGE
;
A
#
# COMPACT_ATOMS: atom_id res chain seq x y z
N ILE A 1 10.24 -16.33 8.45
CA ILE A 1 11.10 -15.44 9.25
C ILE A 1 12.35 -16.20 9.67
N GLY A 2 13.54 -15.65 9.40
CA GLY A 2 14.82 -16.14 9.86
C GLY A 2 15.33 -15.31 11.05
N PHE A 3 16.11 -15.94 11.95
CA PHE A 3 16.63 -15.28 13.16
C PHE A 3 18.12 -15.57 13.33
N ILE A 4 18.89 -14.54 13.66
CA ILE A 4 20.27 -14.65 14.12
C ILE A 4 20.33 -13.96 15.49
N ASN A 5 20.63 -14.74 16.52
CA ASN A 5 20.76 -14.22 17.88
C ASN A 5 22.24 -13.92 18.17
N GLY A 6 22.49 -12.74 18.69
CA GLY A 6 23.77 -12.43 19.34
C GLY A 6 23.89 -13.14 20.69
N ASN A 7 25.08 -13.09 21.27
CA ASN A 7 25.39 -13.74 22.55
C ASN A 7 25.07 -12.86 23.78
N ARG A 8 24.56 -11.64 23.57
CA ARG A 8 24.20 -10.69 24.62
C ARG A 8 22.82 -10.12 24.40
N PRO A 9 22.05 -9.77 25.45
CA PRO A 9 20.79 -9.05 25.33
C PRO A 9 20.97 -7.71 24.60
N GLY A 10 19.98 -7.32 23.79
CA GLY A 10 20.01 -6.06 23.05
C GLY A 10 18.79 -5.88 22.20
N LYS A 11 18.88 -4.98 21.23
CA LYS A 11 17.80 -4.58 20.33
C LYS A 11 17.54 -5.60 19.25
N THR A 12 16.31 -5.64 18.76
CA THR A 12 15.90 -6.45 17.61
C THR A 12 15.82 -5.57 16.37
N VAL A 13 16.59 -5.91 15.35
CA VAL A 13 16.48 -5.32 14.01
C VAL A 13 15.79 -6.31 13.11
N LEU A 14 14.71 -5.88 12.47
CA LEU A 14 14.02 -6.62 11.43
C LEU A 14 14.37 -6.05 10.07
N MET A 15 14.80 -6.90 9.15
CA MET A 15 14.89 -6.59 7.73
C MET A 15 13.70 -7.28 7.05
N ASP A 16 12.78 -6.47 6.52
CA ASP A 16 11.52 -6.94 5.95
C ASP A 16 11.48 -6.73 4.43
N GLY A 17 10.90 -7.69 3.74
CA GLY A 17 10.61 -7.58 2.33
C GLY A 17 9.60 -8.61 1.88
N HIS A 18 8.91 -8.34 0.76
CA HIS A 18 7.93 -9.26 0.22
C HIS A 18 8.53 -10.24 -0.79
N ILE A 19 7.88 -11.38 -0.96
CA ILE A 19 8.28 -12.44 -1.88
C ILE A 19 7.26 -12.67 -3.01
N ASP A 20 6.06 -12.12 -2.88
CA ASP A 20 5.09 -12.04 -3.96
C ASP A 20 5.51 -11.03 -5.03
N ASN A 21 4.77 -10.94 -6.09
CA ASN A 21 4.99 -10.00 -7.18
C ASN A 21 3.71 -9.83 -8.00
N VAL A 22 3.60 -8.70 -8.71
CA VAL A 22 2.51 -8.46 -9.64
C VAL A 22 2.54 -9.44 -10.81
N ASP A 23 1.38 -9.68 -11.41
CA ASP A 23 1.22 -10.55 -12.56
C ASP A 23 2.02 -10.08 -13.78
N VAL A 24 2.32 -11.02 -14.66
CA VAL A 24 2.86 -10.76 -16.00
C VAL A 24 1.70 -10.69 -16.98
N ILE A 25 1.36 -9.49 -17.43
CA ILE A 25 0.22 -9.26 -18.32
C ILE A 25 0.61 -9.54 -19.78
N ASP A 26 1.75 -9.00 -20.23
CA ASP A 26 2.20 -9.05 -21.62
C ASP A 26 3.52 -9.80 -21.76
N GLU A 27 3.50 -11.13 -21.58
CA GLU A 27 4.70 -11.96 -21.62
C GLU A 27 5.49 -11.82 -22.93
N ALA A 28 4.79 -11.58 -24.04
CA ALA A 28 5.40 -11.43 -25.35
C ALA A 28 6.27 -10.14 -25.50
N GLU A 29 6.10 -9.15 -24.62
CA GLU A 29 6.91 -7.92 -24.62
C GLU A 29 8.22 -8.07 -23.84
N TRP A 30 8.39 -9.16 -23.09
CA TRP A 30 9.57 -9.43 -22.30
C TRP A 30 10.72 -9.90 -23.20
N LYS A 31 11.89 -9.29 -23.04
CA LYS A 31 13.14 -9.68 -23.75
C LYS A 31 13.76 -10.96 -23.16
N HIS A 32 13.51 -11.22 -21.89
CA HIS A 32 13.93 -12.38 -21.14
C HIS A 32 12.69 -13.03 -20.52
N ALA A 33 12.67 -14.34 -20.37
CA ALA A 33 11.53 -15.03 -19.78
C ALA A 33 11.19 -14.47 -18.39
N PRO A 34 9.93 -14.01 -18.13
CA PRO A 34 9.59 -13.32 -16.88
C PRO A 34 9.91 -14.10 -15.60
N PHE A 35 9.84 -15.42 -15.65
CA PHE A 35 10.13 -16.31 -14.53
C PHE A 35 11.40 -17.14 -14.74
N GLY A 36 12.25 -16.75 -15.71
CA GLY A 36 13.48 -17.49 -16.06
C GLY A 36 14.65 -17.28 -15.11
N GLY A 37 14.71 -16.11 -14.47
CA GLY A 37 15.86 -15.76 -13.61
C GLY A 37 17.20 -15.72 -14.38
N GLU A 38 17.16 -15.37 -15.66
CA GLU A 38 18.33 -15.34 -16.53
C GLU A 38 19.38 -14.36 -16.02
N ILE A 39 20.65 -14.81 -16.01
CA ILE A 39 21.79 -13.95 -15.67
C ILE A 39 22.50 -13.57 -16.98
N CYS A 40 22.44 -12.28 -17.34
CA CYS A 40 23.04 -11.73 -18.52
C CYS A 40 23.70 -10.39 -18.22
N ASP A 41 24.92 -10.16 -18.69
CA ASP A 41 25.68 -8.91 -18.48
C ASP A 41 25.74 -8.45 -17.02
N GLY A 42 25.89 -9.39 -16.08
CA GLY A 42 25.96 -9.12 -14.63
C GLY A 42 24.62 -8.68 -14.00
N LYS A 43 23.50 -8.90 -14.67
CA LYS A 43 22.15 -8.59 -14.20
C LYS A 43 21.29 -9.85 -14.15
N ILE A 44 20.39 -9.89 -13.18
CA ILE A 44 19.36 -10.94 -13.07
C ILE A 44 18.07 -10.39 -13.65
N TYR A 45 17.51 -11.06 -14.66
CA TYR A 45 16.28 -10.69 -15.31
C TYR A 45 15.12 -11.57 -14.85
N GLY A 46 14.02 -10.94 -14.46
CA GLY A 46 12.80 -11.65 -14.08
C GLY A 46 11.83 -10.80 -13.29
N ARG A 47 10.56 -11.19 -13.30
CA ARG A 47 9.52 -10.61 -12.45
C ARG A 47 9.89 -10.88 -10.97
N GLY A 48 9.85 -9.84 -10.14
CA GLY A 48 10.24 -9.90 -8.75
C GLY A 48 11.76 -9.87 -8.49
N ALA A 49 12.62 -9.76 -9.52
CA ALA A 49 14.06 -9.68 -9.32
C ALA A 49 14.47 -8.34 -8.68
N SER A 50 13.88 -7.23 -9.12
CA SER A 50 14.12 -5.89 -8.57
C SER A 50 13.12 -5.57 -7.45
N ASP A 51 11.89 -6.01 -7.60
CA ASP A 51 10.78 -5.78 -6.68
C ASP A 51 10.21 -7.14 -6.24
N MET A 52 10.56 -7.69 -5.02
CA MET A 52 11.75 -7.18 -4.32
C MET A 52 12.62 -8.34 -3.80
N LYS A 53 12.54 -9.53 -4.43
CA LYS A 53 13.30 -10.72 -4.02
C LYS A 53 14.83 -10.54 -4.06
N GLY A 54 15.32 -9.63 -4.92
CA GLY A 54 16.73 -9.25 -4.92
C GLY A 54 17.16 -8.65 -3.58
N SER A 55 16.39 -7.72 -3.05
CA SER A 55 16.62 -7.11 -1.72
C SER A 55 16.49 -8.14 -0.60
N VAL A 56 15.47 -9.00 -0.65
CA VAL A 56 15.30 -10.08 0.35
C VAL A 56 16.53 -10.99 0.39
N THR A 57 17.04 -11.38 -0.79
CA THR A 57 18.24 -12.20 -0.90
C THR A 57 19.47 -11.49 -0.34
N ALA A 58 19.64 -10.20 -0.65
CA ALA A 58 20.73 -9.39 -0.13
C ALA A 58 20.67 -9.25 1.41
N MET A 59 19.47 -9.06 1.97
CA MET A 59 19.28 -8.98 3.43
C MET A 59 19.63 -10.31 4.13
N ILE A 60 19.25 -11.44 3.53
CA ILE A 60 19.60 -12.78 4.06
C ILE A 60 21.12 -12.96 4.04
N ALA A 61 21.77 -12.66 2.91
CA ALA A 61 23.22 -12.77 2.77
C ALA A 61 23.94 -11.86 3.79
N ALA A 62 23.57 -10.57 3.84
CA ALA A 62 24.17 -9.61 4.76
C ALA A 62 24.03 -10.02 6.23
N ALA A 63 22.88 -10.58 6.63
CA ALA A 63 22.69 -11.09 7.98
C ALA A 63 23.59 -12.30 8.28
N GLY A 64 23.75 -13.19 7.30
CA GLY A 64 24.63 -14.36 7.38
C GLY A 64 26.08 -13.96 7.50
N ASP A 65 26.58 -13.13 6.59
CA ASP A 65 27.96 -12.63 6.55
C ASP A 65 28.32 -11.91 7.85
N PHE A 66 27.45 -11.01 8.31
CA PHE A 66 27.65 -10.30 9.59
C PHE A 66 27.78 -11.27 10.77
N ALA A 67 26.92 -12.30 10.83
CA ALA A 67 26.97 -13.29 11.91
C ALA A 67 28.25 -14.13 11.87
N GLU A 68 28.74 -14.45 10.69
CA GLU A 68 29.99 -15.20 10.49
C GLU A 68 31.22 -14.35 10.87
N GLU A 69 31.29 -13.11 10.37
CA GLU A 69 32.39 -12.17 10.64
C GLU A 69 32.56 -11.87 12.11
N CYS A 70 31.46 -11.64 12.85
CA CYS A 70 31.55 -11.35 14.28
C CYS A 70 31.50 -12.58 15.20
N GLY A 71 31.40 -13.78 14.65
CA GLY A 71 31.28 -15.03 15.42
C GLY A 71 30.03 -14.99 16.36
N ARG A 72 28.98 -14.25 15.97
CA ARG A 72 27.79 -13.91 16.79
C ARG A 72 28.09 -13.13 18.06
N ASP A 73 29.25 -12.49 18.18
CA ASP A 73 29.58 -11.63 19.32
C ASP A 73 28.99 -10.22 19.17
N PHE A 74 27.67 -10.15 19.24
CA PHE A 74 26.92 -8.88 19.24
C PHE A 74 25.77 -8.91 20.24
N ALA A 75 25.21 -7.73 20.52
CA ALA A 75 24.06 -7.58 21.41
C ALA A 75 22.77 -7.51 20.59
N GLY A 76 21.77 -8.30 20.99
CA GLY A 76 20.46 -8.28 20.38
C GLY A 76 20.26 -9.36 19.33
N ARG A 77 19.40 -9.07 18.35
CA ARG A 77 18.92 -10.05 17.38
C ARG A 77 18.70 -9.38 16.01
N ILE A 78 19.08 -10.09 14.96
CA ILE A 78 18.74 -9.76 13.58
C ILE A 78 17.66 -10.74 13.12
N CYS A 79 16.61 -10.20 12.50
CA CYS A 79 15.55 -10.97 11.88
C CYS A 79 15.46 -10.59 10.40
N VAL A 80 15.16 -11.57 9.54
CA VAL A 80 14.80 -11.32 8.14
C VAL A 80 13.44 -11.96 7.88
N SER A 81 12.49 -11.21 7.33
CA SER A 81 11.18 -11.71 6.92
C SER A 81 11.01 -11.65 5.42
N GLY A 82 10.36 -12.68 4.87
CA GLY A 82 9.78 -12.68 3.54
C GLY A 82 8.26 -12.70 3.71
N THR A 83 7.60 -11.59 3.45
CA THR A 83 6.15 -11.42 3.59
C THR A 83 5.43 -11.72 2.27
N VAL A 84 4.13 -11.86 2.31
CA VAL A 84 3.27 -12.17 1.17
C VAL A 84 2.13 -11.17 1.07
N GLU A 85 1.52 -11.07 -0.11
CA GLU A 85 0.39 -10.18 -0.40
C GLU A 85 0.72 -8.69 -0.21
N GLU A 86 1.97 -8.29 -0.42
CA GLU A 86 2.35 -6.88 -0.41
C GLU A 86 1.73 -6.16 -1.60
N GLU A 87 1.90 -6.69 -2.79
CA GLU A 87 1.48 -6.11 -4.06
C GLU A 87 -0.05 -6.00 -4.23
N CYS A 88 -0.79 -6.85 -3.53
CA CYS A 88 -2.26 -6.85 -3.57
C CYS A 88 -2.89 -6.22 -2.34
N PHE A 89 -2.18 -6.23 -1.20
CA PHE A 89 -2.72 -5.91 0.11
C PHE A 89 -1.76 -5.09 0.98
N GLU A 90 -0.82 -4.40 0.36
CA GLU A 90 0.18 -3.53 1.00
C GLU A 90 0.77 -4.15 2.28
N GLY A 91 1.11 -5.45 2.19
CA GLY A 91 1.82 -6.16 3.24
C GLY A 91 1.05 -6.41 4.53
N VAL A 92 -0.25 -6.64 4.49
CA VAL A 92 -1.05 -7.00 5.69
C VAL A 92 -0.40 -8.13 6.49
N SER A 93 0.32 -9.07 5.84
CA SER A 93 1.08 -10.11 6.51
C SER A 93 2.21 -9.58 7.42
N SER A 94 2.76 -8.40 7.12
CA SER A 94 3.79 -7.74 7.93
C SER A 94 3.29 -7.34 9.31
N ARG A 95 1.98 -7.12 9.47
CA ARG A 95 1.35 -6.89 10.77
C ARG A 95 1.55 -8.09 11.71
N GLU A 96 1.41 -9.30 11.18
CA GLU A 96 1.63 -10.52 11.97
C GLU A 96 3.13 -10.73 12.28
N VAL A 97 4.00 -10.38 11.34
CA VAL A 97 5.45 -10.36 11.57
C VAL A 97 5.80 -9.37 12.69
N SER A 98 5.24 -8.17 12.66
CA SER A 98 5.46 -7.14 13.70
C SER A 98 5.05 -7.63 15.08
N LYS A 99 3.85 -8.21 15.21
CA LYS A 99 3.35 -8.77 16.47
C LYS A 99 4.23 -9.90 17.01
N PHE A 100 4.72 -10.76 16.13
CA PHE A 100 5.54 -11.90 16.50
C PHE A 100 6.97 -11.50 16.87
N VAL A 101 7.63 -10.67 16.04
CA VAL A 101 9.03 -10.28 16.19
C VAL A 101 9.21 -9.20 17.24
N LYS A 102 8.27 -8.24 17.31
CA LYS A 102 8.33 -7.02 18.14
C LYS A 102 9.66 -6.28 17.95
N PRO A 103 9.97 -5.83 16.73
CA PRO A 103 11.25 -5.22 16.42
C PRO A 103 11.39 -3.85 17.08
N ASP A 104 12.62 -3.49 17.46
CA ASP A 104 12.96 -2.12 17.85
C ASP A 104 13.23 -1.22 16.62
N TYR A 105 13.74 -1.83 15.56
CA TYR A 105 14.05 -1.15 14.30
C TYR A 105 13.66 -2.04 13.12
N VAL A 106 13.17 -1.40 12.06
CA VAL A 106 12.80 -2.08 10.81
C VAL A 106 13.51 -1.43 9.63
N ILE A 107 14.05 -2.26 8.75
CA ILE A 107 14.57 -1.88 7.44
C ILE A 107 13.71 -2.58 6.41
N ILE A 108 13.10 -1.82 5.50
CA ILE A 108 12.30 -2.37 4.40
C ILE A 108 13.13 -2.27 3.13
N GLY A 109 13.25 -3.38 2.43
CA GLY A 109 14.15 -3.52 1.28
C GLY A 109 13.54 -3.13 -0.06
N GLU A 110 12.52 -2.28 -0.08
CA GLU A 110 11.92 -1.77 -1.32
C GLU A 110 12.92 -1.06 -2.23
N ALA A 111 12.65 -1.09 -3.54
CA ALA A 111 13.49 -0.45 -4.53
C ALA A 111 13.54 1.08 -4.33
N THR A 112 14.73 1.62 -4.09
CA THR A 112 14.90 3.05 -3.75
C THR A 112 15.88 3.81 -4.64
N THR A 113 16.53 3.12 -5.59
CA THR A 113 17.68 3.69 -6.32
C THR A 113 18.75 4.28 -5.38
N THR A 114 19.10 3.52 -4.32
CA THR A 114 20.08 3.88 -3.28
C THR A 114 19.75 5.13 -2.45
N THR A 115 18.46 5.49 -2.29
CA THR A 115 18.03 6.53 -1.35
C THR A 115 17.55 5.91 -0.04
N VAL A 116 17.66 6.64 1.08
CA VAL A 116 17.09 6.26 2.37
C VAL A 116 15.69 6.87 2.49
N LYS A 117 14.67 6.05 2.49
CA LYS A 117 13.28 6.50 2.64
C LYS A 117 12.93 6.57 4.12
N ILE A 118 12.55 7.76 4.60
CA ILE A 118 12.18 8.02 6.00
C ILE A 118 10.69 8.18 6.21
N GLY A 119 9.89 7.87 5.21
CA GLY A 119 8.45 7.98 5.26
C GLY A 119 7.79 7.57 3.96
N GLN A 120 6.48 7.45 4.03
CA GLN A 120 5.64 7.16 2.86
C GLN A 120 4.24 7.75 3.04
N ARG A 121 3.55 8.01 1.93
CA ARG A 121 2.10 8.22 1.96
C ARG A 121 1.42 6.90 2.31
N GLY A 122 0.33 7.00 3.06
CA GLY A 122 -0.55 5.86 3.24
C GLY A 122 -1.51 5.69 2.06
N ARG A 123 -2.35 4.68 2.15
CA ARG A 123 -3.39 4.39 1.16
C ARG A 123 -4.70 4.03 1.83
N ALA A 124 -5.79 4.50 1.26
CA ALA A 124 -7.13 4.04 1.60
C ALA A 124 -7.95 3.86 0.32
N GLU A 125 -8.70 2.78 0.23
CA GLU A 125 -9.63 2.54 -0.86
C GLU A 125 -11.03 2.94 -0.41
N VAL A 126 -11.49 4.11 -0.87
CA VAL A 126 -12.77 4.70 -0.49
C VAL A 126 -13.83 4.32 -1.50
N VAL A 127 -14.88 3.65 -1.03
CA VAL A 127 -16.01 3.23 -1.86
C VAL A 127 -17.20 4.12 -1.61
N VAL A 128 -17.79 4.62 -2.67
CA VAL A 128 -19.05 5.36 -2.66
C VAL A 128 -20.10 4.56 -3.43
N GLU A 129 -21.28 4.42 -2.85
CA GLU A 129 -22.42 3.81 -3.51
C GLU A 129 -23.59 4.77 -3.54
N THR A 130 -24.30 4.81 -4.67
CA THR A 130 -25.54 5.56 -4.83
C THR A 130 -26.66 4.61 -5.21
N GLU A 131 -27.86 4.87 -4.64
CA GLU A 131 -29.05 4.08 -4.88
C GLU A 131 -29.96 4.75 -5.89
N GLY A 132 -30.63 3.95 -6.68
CA GLY A 132 -31.68 4.35 -7.62
C GLY A 132 -32.90 3.46 -7.50
N ILE A 133 -33.83 3.65 -8.43
CA ILE A 133 -35.03 2.82 -8.60
C ILE A 133 -35.08 2.35 -10.04
N SER A 134 -34.94 1.04 -10.24
CA SER A 134 -34.97 0.44 -11.57
C SER A 134 -36.34 0.60 -12.23
N CYS A 135 -36.32 0.92 -13.52
CA CYS A 135 -37.49 0.86 -14.40
C CYS A 135 -37.02 0.67 -15.84
N HIS A 136 -37.94 0.37 -16.75
CA HIS A 136 -37.63 0.30 -18.18
C HIS A 136 -37.20 1.68 -18.70
N SER A 137 -36.13 1.75 -19.46
CA SER A 137 -35.51 3.00 -19.94
C SER A 137 -36.43 3.86 -20.84
N SER A 138 -37.48 3.26 -21.42
CA SER A 138 -38.51 3.99 -22.16
C SER A 138 -39.46 4.81 -21.29
N ASN A 139 -39.47 4.61 -19.96
CA ASN A 139 -40.30 5.31 -19.00
C ASN A 139 -39.45 5.83 -17.81
N PRO A 140 -38.40 6.64 -18.04
CA PRO A 140 -37.42 6.97 -17.02
C PRO A 140 -38.02 7.72 -15.82
N GLN A 141 -39.17 8.38 -16.00
CA GLN A 141 -39.89 9.11 -14.94
C GLN A 141 -40.49 8.19 -13.86
N LYS A 142 -40.51 6.88 -14.07
CA LYS A 142 -40.98 5.88 -13.11
C LYS A 142 -39.86 5.34 -12.21
N GLY A 143 -38.62 5.74 -12.47
CA GLY A 143 -37.44 5.28 -11.73
C GLY A 143 -36.52 6.43 -11.33
N VAL A 144 -35.40 6.03 -10.75
CA VAL A 144 -34.30 6.93 -10.37
C VAL A 144 -33.00 6.29 -10.86
N ASN A 145 -32.23 7.02 -11.63
CA ASN A 145 -30.98 6.51 -12.18
C ASN A 145 -29.83 6.72 -11.16
N ALA A 146 -29.30 5.62 -10.62
CA ALA A 146 -28.21 5.65 -9.67
C ALA A 146 -26.92 6.28 -10.25
N VAL A 147 -26.68 6.14 -11.57
CA VAL A 147 -25.51 6.76 -12.22
C VAL A 147 -25.61 8.29 -12.19
N TYR A 148 -26.78 8.87 -12.39
CA TYR A 148 -26.94 10.34 -12.30
C TYR A 148 -26.73 10.85 -10.87
N HIS A 149 -27.13 10.07 -9.86
CA HIS A 149 -26.79 10.36 -8.47
C HIS A 149 -25.27 10.32 -8.24
N MET A 150 -24.59 9.29 -8.77
CA MET A 150 -23.13 9.15 -8.66
C MET A 150 -22.41 10.33 -9.35
N MET A 151 -22.84 10.73 -10.53
CA MET A 151 -22.25 11.90 -11.21
C MET A 151 -22.30 13.15 -10.32
N ALA A 152 -23.44 13.42 -9.67
CA ALA A 152 -23.57 14.56 -8.76
C ALA A 152 -22.65 14.44 -7.54
N VAL A 153 -22.48 13.25 -7.00
CA VAL A 153 -21.56 13.00 -5.87
C VAL A 153 -20.10 13.18 -6.29
N ILE A 154 -19.70 12.64 -7.45
CA ILE A 154 -18.34 12.78 -7.99
C ILE A 154 -18.00 14.26 -8.22
N GLU A 155 -18.94 15.07 -8.73
CA GLU A 155 -18.72 16.51 -8.91
C GLU A 155 -18.41 17.23 -7.58
N GLU A 156 -19.02 16.81 -6.47
CA GLU A 156 -18.73 17.38 -5.15
C GLU A 156 -17.44 16.82 -4.54
N ILE A 157 -17.13 15.53 -4.75
CA ILE A 157 -15.86 14.90 -4.29
C ILE A 157 -14.68 15.58 -4.98
N ARG A 158 -14.75 15.89 -6.26
CA ARG A 158 -13.67 16.56 -7.01
C ARG A 158 -13.34 17.96 -6.49
N LYS A 159 -14.17 18.56 -5.63
CA LYS A 159 -13.91 19.85 -4.97
C LYS A 159 -13.14 19.69 -3.65
N ILE A 160 -12.99 18.47 -3.16
CA ILE A 160 -12.17 18.20 -1.98
C ILE A 160 -10.73 18.53 -2.32
N VAL A 161 -10.11 19.37 -1.51
CA VAL A 161 -8.69 19.70 -1.61
C VAL A 161 -7.95 18.93 -0.51
N PRO A 162 -7.23 17.87 -0.85
CA PRO A 162 -6.45 17.13 0.13
C PRO A 162 -5.39 18.01 0.81
N ASN A 163 -5.08 17.70 2.07
CA ASN A 163 -4.04 18.36 2.85
C ASN A 163 -2.66 18.23 2.19
N THR A 164 -1.71 19.03 2.69
CA THR A 164 -0.30 18.95 2.27
C THR A 164 0.58 18.75 3.51
N HIS A 165 1.49 17.79 3.44
CA HIS A 165 2.48 17.53 4.47
C HIS A 165 3.86 18.04 4.03
N PRO A 166 4.68 18.63 4.93
CA PRO A 166 5.98 19.23 4.56
C PRO A 166 6.95 18.26 3.87
N ILE A 167 6.93 16.99 4.24
CA ILE A 167 7.81 15.93 3.68
C ILE A 167 7.08 15.17 2.59
N LEU A 168 5.86 14.65 2.85
CA LEU A 168 5.14 13.75 1.93
C LEU A 168 4.44 14.49 0.78
N GLY A 169 4.43 15.83 0.79
CA GLY A 169 3.73 16.61 -0.23
C GLY A 169 2.20 16.55 -0.09
N LYS A 170 1.49 16.70 -1.18
CA LYS A 170 0.02 16.76 -1.23
C LYS A 170 -0.60 15.37 -1.19
N GLY A 171 -1.64 15.18 -0.37
CA GLY A 171 -2.49 13.98 -0.44
C GLY A 171 -3.24 13.88 -1.77
N ILE A 172 -3.73 12.70 -2.10
CA ILE A 172 -4.42 12.42 -3.37
C ILE A 172 -5.76 11.79 -3.06
N LEU A 173 -6.78 12.12 -3.84
CA LEU A 173 -8.07 11.44 -3.88
C LEU A 173 -8.49 11.36 -5.34
N GLU A 174 -8.36 10.18 -5.94
CA GLU A 174 -8.56 9.98 -7.37
C GLU A 174 -9.58 8.86 -7.62
N LEU A 175 -10.50 9.08 -8.57
CA LEU A 175 -11.46 8.07 -9.01
C LEU A 175 -10.73 7.02 -9.85
N THR A 176 -10.76 5.77 -9.42
CA THR A 176 -10.06 4.66 -10.09
C THR A 176 -11.00 3.67 -10.74
N ASP A 177 -12.25 3.57 -10.28
CA ASP A 177 -13.21 2.64 -10.83
C ASP A 177 -14.65 3.14 -10.65
N ILE A 178 -15.53 2.80 -11.60
CA ILE A 178 -16.96 3.07 -11.53
C ILE A 178 -17.75 1.97 -12.25
N MET A 179 -18.76 1.45 -11.58
CA MET A 179 -19.62 0.39 -12.11
C MET A 179 -21.08 0.63 -11.71
N SER A 180 -21.99 0.38 -12.66
CA SER A 180 -23.43 0.37 -12.38
C SER A 180 -24.00 -1.05 -12.35
N LEU A 181 -25.07 -1.25 -11.59
CA LEU A 181 -25.76 -2.53 -11.48
C LEU A 181 -27.27 -2.38 -11.80
N PRO A 182 -27.84 -3.36 -12.56
CA PRO A 182 -27.16 -4.49 -13.22
C PRO A 182 -26.22 -4.05 -14.35
N TYR A 183 -25.19 -4.86 -14.64
CA TYR A 183 -24.30 -4.68 -15.78
C TYR A 183 -24.18 -5.99 -16.58
N PRO A 184 -24.38 -5.95 -17.91
CA PRO A 184 -24.90 -4.83 -18.69
C PRO A 184 -26.38 -4.52 -18.35
N GLY A 185 -26.72 -3.23 -18.32
CA GLY A 185 -28.07 -2.76 -17.90
C GLY A 185 -29.17 -2.98 -18.94
N ALA A 186 -28.80 -3.28 -20.19
CA ALA A 186 -29.71 -3.37 -21.33
C ALA A 186 -30.71 -2.17 -21.34
N SER A 187 -32.02 -2.45 -21.30
CA SER A 187 -33.06 -1.39 -21.30
C SER A 187 -33.57 -1.04 -19.91
N VAL A 188 -32.73 -1.11 -18.88
CA VAL A 188 -33.11 -0.88 -17.47
C VAL A 188 -32.27 0.24 -16.87
N LEU A 189 -32.93 1.15 -16.12
CA LEU A 189 -32.21 2.13 -15.31
C LEU A 189 -31.46 1.41 -14.17
N PRO A 190 -30.19 1.75 -13.94
CA PRO A 190 -29.42 1.13 -12.87
C PRO A 190 -29.95 1.51 -11.48
N ALA A 191 -30.11 0.48 -10.62
CA ALA A 191 -30.56 0.62 -9.24
C ALA A 191 -29.43 0.94 -8.27
N LEU A 192 -28.19 0.65 -8.67
CA LEU A 192 -27.00 0.89 -7.88
C LEU A 192 -25.88 1.39 -8.81
N CYS A 193 -25.09 2.35 -8.30
CA CYS A 193 -23.82 2.71 -8.90
C CYS A 193 -22.76 2.75 -7.79
N ARG A 194 -21.63 2.11 -8.04
CA ARG A 194 -20.47 2.06 -7.13
C ARG A 194 -19.28 2.72 -7.81
N ALA A 195 -18.60 3.59 -7.06
CA ALA A 195 -17.34 4.20 -7.47
C ALA A 195 -16.28 3.96 -6.41
N THR A 196 -15.04 3.74 -6.84
CA THR A 196 -13.91 3.51 -5.96
C THR A 196 -12.89 4.62 -6.17
N PHE A 197 -12.38 5.17 -5.06
CA PHE A 197 -11.38 6.22 -5.07
C PHE A 197 -10.12 5.72 -4.35
N ASP A 198 -8.96 5.91 -4.98
CA ASP A 198 -7.67 5.77 -4.32
C ASP A 198 -7.36 7.06 -3.53
N ARG A 199 -7.25 6.92 -2.22
CA ARG A 199 -6.83 7.99 -1.31
C ARG A 199 -5.40 7.75 -0.88
N ARG A 200 -4.47 8.66 -1.28
CA ARG A 200 -3.14 8.70 -0.69
C ARG A 200 -3.16 9.61 0.52
N THR A 201 -3.06 8.98 1.68
CA THR A 201 -3.21 9.65 2.98
C THR A 201 -1.90 10.27 3.46
N LEU A 202 -2.02 11.19 4.39
CA LEU A 202 -0.90 11.85 5.06
C LEU A 202 -0.89 11.50 6.54
N VAL A 203 0.23 11.74 7.20
CA VAL A 203 0.38 11.53 8.65
C VAL A 203 -0.70 12.33 9.40
N GLY A 204 -1.41 11.64 10.29
CA GLY A 204 -2.51 12.22 11.09
C GLY A 204 -3.90 12.14 10.43
N GLU A 205 -4.01 11.61 9.21
CA GLU A 205 -5.30 11.31 8.61
C GLU A 205 -5.73 9.89 9.00
N ASP A 206 -6.87 9.77 9.64
CA ASP A 206 -7.49 8.52 10.03
C ASP A 206 -8.75 8.20 9.17
N GLU A 207 -9.34 7.04 9.40
CA GLU A 207 -10.56 6.61 8.70
C GLU A 207 -11.68 7.67 8.83
N SER A 208 -11.85 8.24 10.03
CA SER A 208 -12.92 9.20 10.29
C SER A 208 -12.74 10.50 9.52
N THR A 209 -11.50 10.98 9.44
CA THR A 209 -11.14 12.17 8.67
C THR A 209 -11.38 11.96 7.17
N ILE A 210 -10.99 10.80 6.65
CA ILE A 210 -11.14 10.48 5.23
C ILE A 210 -12.61 10.35 4.84
N LEU A 211 -13.38 9.57 5.60
CA LEU A 211 -14.80 9.34 5.33
C LEU A 211 -15.61 10.61 5.52
N GLY A 212 -15.33 11.40 6.57
CA GLY A 212 -16.03 12.65 6.85
C GLY A 212 -15.94 13.68 5.70
N GLN A 213 -14.78 13.80 5.04
CA GLN A 213 -14.63 14.66 3.86
C GLN A 213 -15.57 14.25 2.72
N VAL A 214 -15.74 12.94 2.50
CA VAL A 214 -16.60 12.41 1.44
C VAL A 214 -18.07 12.47 1.85
N GLU A 215 -18.40 12.24 3.12
CA GLU A 215 -19.75 12.42 3.67
C GLU A 215 -20.26 13.85 3.50
N GLU A 216 -19.40 14.84 3.75
CA GLU A 216 -19.73 16.24 3.48
C GLU A 216 -19.97 16.51 1.98
N ALA A 217 -19.20 15.89 1.09
CA ALA A 217 -19.41 15.99 -0.34
C ALA A 217 -20.75 15.35 -0.76
N ILE A 218 -21.09 14.19 -0.21
CA ILE A 218 -22.39 13.54 -0.40
C ILE A 218 -23.53 14.44 0.09
N ALA A 219 -23.39 15.05 1.25
CA ALA A 219 -24.40 15.98 1.78
C ALA A 219 -24.62 17.19 0.86
N ARG A 220 -23.54 17.75 0.30
CA ARG A 220 -23.66 18.85 -0.70
C ARG A 220 -24.34 18.39 -1.98
N ALA A 221 -24.06 17.18 -2.45
CA ALA A 221 -24.72 16.58 -3.62
C ALA A 221 -26.22 16.35 -3.35
N ALA A 222 -26.57 15.81 -2.19
CA ALA A 222 -27.96 15.58 -1.79
C ALA A 222 -28.77 16.87 -1.64
N TYR A 223 -28.13 17.95 -1.22
CA TYR A 223 -28.78 19.27 -1.21
C TYR A 223 -29.18 19.77 -2.62
N LYS A 224 -28.35 19.47 -3.62
CA LYS A 224 -28.55 19.86 -5.02
C LYS A 224 -29.49 18.93 -5.78
N VAL A 225 -29.51 17.66 -5.43
CA VAL A 225 -30.29 16.60 -6.09
C VAL A 225 -31.27 16.00 -5.07
N PRO A 226 -32.50 16.48 -5.00
CA PRO A 226 -33.50 15.96 -4.06
C PRO A 226 -33.72 14.46 -4.25
N GLY A 227 -33.72 13.73 -3.15
CA GLY A 227 -33.90 12.27 -3.15
C GLY A 227 -32.64 11.46 -3.43
N LEU A 228 -31.48 12.10 -3.60
CA LEU A 228 -30.19 11.41 -3.70
C LEU A 228 -29.94 10.61 -2.43
N LYS A 229 -29.63 9.33 -2.60
CA LYS A 229 -29.18 8.41 -1.56
C LYS A 229 -27.80 7.91 -1.90
N ALA A 230 -26.87 8.10 -0.98
CA ALA A 230 -25.51 7.61 -1.12
C ALA A 230 -24.94 7.20 0.24
N ARG A 231 -23.93 6.33 0.21
CA ARG A 231 -23.13 5.96 1.37
C ARG A 231 -21.65 5.89 0.98
N VAL A 232 -20.78 6.06 1.96
CA VAL A 232 -19.34 5.92 1.81
C VAL A 232 -18.79 4.99 2.87
N TYR A 233 -17.77 4.22 2.52
CA TYR A 233 -17.06 3.32 3.43
C TYR A 233 -15.69 2.99 2.86
N LEU A 234 -14.79 2.44 3.70
CA LEU A 234 -13.52 1.87 3.24
C LEU A 234 -13.76 0.45 2.73
N ALA A 235 -13.14 0.10 1.62
CA ALA A 235 -13.22 -1.24 1.08
C ALA A 235 -12.61 -2.27 2.03
N ASP A 236 -13.23 -3.44 2.11
CA ASP A 236 -12.61 -4.64 2.65
C ASP A 236 -11.89 -5.38 1.53
N GLY A 237 -10.65 -5.77 1.79
CA GLY A 237 -9.89 -6.64 0.92
C GLY A 237 -9.96 -8.09 1.37
N LYS A 238 -9.88 -8.99 0.42
CA LYS A 238 -9.78 -10.42 0.65
C LYS A 238 -8.75 -11.01 -0.32
N ALA A 239 -7.74 -11.68 0.23
CA ALA A 239 -6.77 -12.43 -0.55
C ALA A 239 -6.71 -13.88 -0.07
N GLU A 240 -6.61 -14.82 -1.00
CA GLU A 240 -6.46 -16.24 -0.71
C GLU A 240 -5.03 -16.66 -0.97
N CYS A 241 -4.32 -17.06 0.07
CA CYS A 241 -2.96 -17.54 -0.03
C CYS A 241 -2.92 -18.94 -0.68
N TRP A 242 -1.80 -19.31 -1.28
CA TRP A 242 -1.59 -20.62 -1.88
C TRP A 242 -1.78 -21.80 -0.89
N THR A 243 -1.70 -21.54 0.41
CA THR A 243 -1.98 -22.51 1.47
C THR A 243 -3.47 -22.77 1.70
N GLY A 244 -4.36 -21.98 1.08
CA GLY A 244 -5.80 -21.98 1.33
C GLY A 244 -6.24 -21.05 2.47
N GLU A 245 -5.31 -20.43 3.18
CA GLU A 245 -5.62 -19.41 4.18
C GLU A 245 -6.12 -18.13 3.51
N THR A 246 -7.11 -17.50 4.11
CA THR A 246 -7.69 -16.26 3.60
C THR A 246 -7.30 -15.09 4.51
N ILE A 247 -6.68 -14.07 3.93
CA ILE A 247 -6.43 -12.79 4.60
C ILE A 247 -7.60 -11.87 4.31
N VAL A 248 -8.17 -11.28 5.36
CA VAL A 248 -9.24 -10.26 5.25
C VAL A 248 -8.82 -9.06 6.09
N ALA A 249 -8.83 -7.88 5.49
CA ALA A 249 -8.57 -6.63 6.20
C ALA A 249 -9.21 -5.46 5.46
N LYS A 250 -9.43 -4.36 6.17
CA LYS A 250 -9.77 -3.08 5.54
C LYS A 250 -8.60 -2.62 4.66
N ARG A 251 -8.94 -2.03 3.54
CA ARG A 251 -7.96 -1.35 2.68
C ARG A 251 -7.69 0.05 3.20
N TYR A 252 -7.03 0.10 4.35
CA TYR A 252 -6.54 1.31 5.01
C TYR A 252 -5.14 1.05 5.57
N PHE A 253 -4.18 1.81 5.09
CA PHE A 253 -2.76 1.68 5.36
C PHE A 253 -2.24 3.07 5.71
N PRO A 254 -1.93 3.36 6.99
CA PRO A 254 -1.57 4.70 7.42
C PRO A 254 -0.24 5.17 6.85
N ALA A 255 -0.14 6.49 6.64
CA ALA A 255 1.11 7.16 6.34
C ALA A 255 2.01 7.24 7.57
N TRP A 256 3.32 7.28 7.34
CA TRP A 256 4.28 7.49 8.40
C TRP A 256 5.47 8.32 7.94
N VAL A 257 6.12 8.99 8.88
CA VAL A 257 7.39 9.70 8.71
C VAL A 257 8.18 9.58 10.01
N ILE A 258 9.46 9.27 9.90
CA ILE A 258 10.41 9.33 11.01
C ILE A 258 11.34 10.54 10.86
N ASP A 259 11.90 11.01 11.97
CA ASP A 259 12.84 12.12 11.94
C ASP A 259 14.16 11.68 11.28
N GLU A 260 14.58 12.40 10.24
CA GLU A 260 15.87 12.19 9.58
C GLU A 260 17.03 12.19 10.57
N LYS A 261 16.95 13.03 11.61
CA LYS A 261 18.00 13.15 12.62
C LYS A 261 18.02 12.02 13.65
N CYS A 262 17.04 11.11 13.62
CA CYS A 262 17.04 9.99 14.56
C CYS A 262 18.28 9.12 14.37
N GLY A 263 18.78 8.56 15.49
CA GLY A 263 20.04 7.80 15.49
C GLY A 263 20.04 6.59 14.58
N PHE A 264 18.87 6.00 14.28
CA PHE A 264 18.76 4.85 13.38
C PHE A 264 19.00 5.26 11.93
N VAL A 265 18.35 6.32 11.45
CA VAL A 265 18.55 6.88 10.09
C VAL A 265 20.01 7.32 9.90
N GLN A 266 20.58 8.01 10.89
CA GLN A 266 21.97 8.48 10.82
C GLN A 266 22.98 7.32 10.75
N LYS A 267 22.70 6.20 11.44
CA LYS A 267 23.53 4.99 11.34
C LYS A 267 23.39 4.31 9.98
N ALA A 268 22.18 4.27 9.40
CA ALA A 268 21.97 3.73 8.07
C ALA A 268 22.73 4.56 7.01
N LEU A 269 22.62 5.88 7.05
CA LEU A 269 23.36 6.78 6.16
C LEU A 269 24.88 6.63 6.30
N LYS A 270 25.37 6.51 7.56
CA LYS A 270 26.78 6.26 7.80
C LYS A 270 27.23 4.93 7.23
N GLY A 271 26.46 3.86 7.43
CA GLY A 271 26.79 2.53 6.89
C GLY A 271 26.87 2.53 5.36
N LEU A 272 25.93 3.21 4.67
CA LEU A 272 25.97 3.38 3.22
C LEU A 272 27.22 4.14 2.77
N LYS A 273 27.54 5.23 3.44
CA LYS A 273 28.74 6.04 3.16
C LYS A 273 30.03 5.21 3.37
N ASP A 274 30.11 4.44 4.45
CA ASP A 274 31.26 3.57 4.74
C ASP A 274 31.41 2.49 3.66
N ALA A 275 30.30 2.07 3.01
CA ALA A 275 30.28 1.16 1.86
C ALA A 275 30.55 1.86 0.51
N GLY A 276 30.85 3.16 0.50
CA GLY A 276 31.11 3.95 -0.70
C GLY A 276 29.84 4.35 -1.46
N ILE A 277 28.67 4.29 -0.84
CA ILE A 277 27.39 4.68 -1.41
C ILE A 277 26.96 6.02 -0.80
N GLU A 278 26.86 7.05 -1.62
CA GLU A 278 26.26 8.30 -1.23
C GLU A 278 24.74 8.21 -1.43
N ALA A 279 23.99 8.26 -0.33
CA ALA A 279 22.54 8.15 -0.34
C ALA A 279 21.89 9.45 0.09
N GLU A 280 20.86 9.86 -0.63
CA GLU A 280 19.98 10.96 -0.26
C GLU A 280 18.83 10.46 0.61
N VAL A 281 18.29 11.36 1.45
CA VAL A 281 17.08 11.09 2.24
C VAL A 281 15.85 11.53 1.43
N SER A 282 14.83 10.69 1.42
CA SER A 282 13.60 10.93 0.67
C SER A 282 12.41 10.17 1.29
N HIS A 283 11.29 10.10 0.59
CA HIS A 283 10.10 9.36 0.97
C HIS A 283 9.55 8.59 -0.24
N PHE A 284 8.65 7.64 0.03
CA PHE A 284 7.86 7.00 -1.03
C PHE A 284 6.56 7.78 -1.26
N ASP A 285 6.15 7.87 -2.52
CA ASP A 285 4.85 8.42 -2.92
C ASP A 285 3.72 7.40 -2.81
N PHE A 286 4.06 6.14 -2.63
CA PHE A 286 3.16 4.99 -2.51
C PHE A 286 3.28 4.34 -1.12
N CYS A 287 2.48 3.31 -0.87
CA CYS A 287 2.44 2.57 0.37
C CYS A 287 3.29 1.31 0.28
N THR A 288 3.97 0.94 1.34
CA THR A 288 4.77 -0.28 1.50
C THR A 288 4.39 -0.97 2.81
N ASN A 289 5.04 -2.07 3.13
CA ASN A 289 4.94 -2.75 4.45
C ASN A 289 5.14 -1.82 5.66
N GLY A 290 5.70 -0.63 5.45
CA GLY A 290 5.98 0.35 6.49
C GLY A 290 4.76 0.79 7.29
N SER A 291 3.57 0.78 6.71
CA SER A 291 2.32 1.09 7.40
C SER A 291 2.07 0.19 8.61
N HIS A 292 2.48 -1.08 8.54
CA HIS A 292 2.25 -2.06 9.58
C HIS A 292 3.31 -2.07 10.68
N PHE A 293 4.34 -1.24 10.55
CA PHE A 293 5.38 -1.09 11.55
C PHE A 293 5.37 0.28 12.23
N CYS A 294 4.91 1.32 11.57
CA CYS A 294 4.95 2.70 12.06
C CYS A 294 3.60 3.40 12.10
N GLY A 295 2.54 2.83 11.59
CA GLY A 295 1.26 3.51 11.41
C GLY A 295 0.12 2.93 12.22
N GLU A 296 0.34 1.85 12.94
CA GLU A 296 -0.69 1.14 13.72
C GLU A 296 -0.44 1.18 15.22
#